data_3ba5ae6c39c8e7ebef4c917e23ea9e01
#
_entry.id   3ba5ae6c39c8e7ebef4c917e23ea9e01
#
_cell.length_a   1.000
_cell.length_b   1.000
_cell.length_c   1.000
_cell.angle_alpha   90.00
_cell.angle_beta   90.00
_cell.angle_gamma   90.00
#
_symmetry.space_group_name_H-M   'P 1'
#
loop_
_entity.id
_entity.type
_entity.pdbx_description
1 polymer ?
#
loop_
_entity_poly.entity_id
_entity_poly.type
_entity_poly.pdbx_seq_one_letter_code
_entity_poly.pdbx_strand_id
1 'polypeptide(L)'
;MAIYVTGDTHGSEQIGLHSVDGFMHRFSTSSFPEQKEMTKEDYVVICGDFGGVWATNRKKVEENRAERNALDWLEKKPFTTLFVPGNHENYDRLTGCRDERLLESWLYEKMPPEEKEKLRQGYPRMAWHGGHVRVIRPSVLMLERGDIFTIDGKSCFAFGGARSHDIMDGVLNPADYPNERSFQKAYSERSYGMIRVSGVSWWAQEMPTKEEMEYGRNNIRAFMKTHQEIDLVFTHDAPTSHKTYLGYRNIDELNDYLESLRNEMEYGRWFYGHLHDNRRVFANNILIYEQILRVC
;
A
#
# COMPACT_ATOMS: atom_id res chain seq x y z
N MET A 1 -1.00 -0.13 25.23
CA MET A 1 -1.03 -0.34 23.77
C MET A 1 -1.45 0.97 23.12
N ALA A 2 -0.78 1.40 22.08
CA ALA A 2 -1.07 2.67 21.41
C ALA A 2 -1.09 2.46 19.88
N ILE A 3 -1.92 3.23 19.18
CA ILE A 3 -1.97 3.27 17.71
C ILE A 3 -1.51 4.65 17.25
N TYR A 4 -0.50 4.67 16.39
CA TYR A 4 -0.05 5.86 15.67
C TYR A 4 -0.34 5.69 14.18
N VAL A 5 -0.59 6.80 13.48
CA VAL A 5 -0.88 6.80 12.05
C VAL A 5 0.02 7.81 11.35
N THR A 6 0.51 7.46 10.17
CA THR A 6 1.26 8.33 9.27
C THR A 6 0.85 8.04 7.82
N GLY A 7 1.22 8.92 6.90
CA GLY A 7 1.00 8.73 5.47
C GLY A 7 2.20 8.12 4.76
N ASP A 8 2.23 8.36 3.48
CA ASP A 8 3.17 7.85 2.48
C ASP A 8 4.63 7.92 2.93
N THR A 9 5.32 6.79 2.93
CA THR A 9 6.74 6.72 3.30
C THR A 9 7.67 6.48 2.10
N HIS A 10 7.12 6.03 0.96
CA HIS A 10 7.83 5.79 -0.30
C HIS A 10 9.12 4.96 -0.19
N GLY A 11 9.28 4.22 0.87
CA GLY A 11 10.40 3.29 1.07
C GLY A 11 11.78 3.94 1.03
N SER A 12 12.76 3.13 0.69
CA SER A 12 14.16 3.52 0.67
C SER A 12 14.72 3.77 -0.74
N GLU A 13 14.06 3.31 -1.79
CA GLU A 13 14.64 3.29 -3.13
C GLU A 13 14.20 4.43 -4.04
N GLN A 14 12.94 4.85 -3.94
CA GLN A 14 12.42 5.88 -4.85
C GLN A 14 12.96 7.28 -4.56
N ILE A 15 13.16 7.60 -3.29
CA ILE A 15 13.53 8.95 -2.84
C ILE A 15 14.84 8.97 -2.04
N GLY A 16 15.51 7.82 -1.92
CA GLY A 16 16.75 7.67 -1.19
C GLY A 16 16.56 7.51 0.33
N LEU A 17 17.49 6.79 0.96
CA LEU A 17 17.48 6.43 2.37
C LEU A 17 17.41 7.63 3.35
N HIS A 18 17.74 8.83 2.89
CA HIS A 18 17.82 10.04 3.70
C HIS A 18 16.71 11.05 3.40
N SER A 19 15.74 10.70 2.52
CA SER A 19 14.60 11.57 2.30
C SER A 19 13.76 11.70 3.57
N VAL A 20 13.21 12.89 3.79
CA VAL A 20 12.27 13.16 4.89
C VAL A 20 11.01 12.29 4.80
N ASP A 21 10.67 11.83 3.60
CA ASP A 21 9.52 10.96 3.33
C ASP A 21 9.83 9.51 3.69
N GLY A 22 11.11 9.08 3.57
CA GLY A 22 11.51 7.71 3.87
C GLY A 22 11.30 7.32 5.32
N PHE A 23 10.84 6.08 5.57
CA PHE A 23 10.56 5.62 6.92
C PHE A 23 11.81 5.62 7.84
N MET A 24 13.03 5.52 7.30
CA MET A 24 14.26 5.60 8.13
C MET A 24 14.45 6.98 8.77
N HIS A 25 14.08 8.05 8.08
CA HIS A 25 14.08 9.39 8.66
C HIS A 25 12.88 9.56 9.60
N ARG A 26 11.67 9.24 9.11
CA ARG A 26 10.40 9.44 9.83
C ARG A 26 10.37 8.69 11.16
N PHE A 27 10.85 7.45 11.20
CA PHE A 27 10.90 6.63 12.42
C PHE A 27 12.29 6.65 13.10
N SER A 28 13.11 7.66 12.86
CA SER A 28 14.28 7.89 13.69
C SER A 28 13.85 8.27 15.12
N THR A 29 14.70 8.00 16.12
CA THR A 29 14.38 8.38 17.51
C THR A 29 14.37 9.88 17.75
N SER A 30 14.92 10.67 16.83
CA SER A 30 14.85 12.13 16.85
C SER A 30 13.52 12.66 16.28
N SER A 31 13.01 12.04 15.22
CA SER A 31 11.75 12.45 14.56
C SER A 31 10.52 11.87 15.26
N PHE A 32 10.65 10.70 15.87
CA PHE A 32 9.59 10.00 16.60
C PHE A 32 10.13 9.52 17.97
N PRO A 33 10.31 10.42 18.95
CA PRO A 33 10.86 10.09 20.25
C PRO A 33 9.94 9.22 21.11
N GLU A 34 8.63 9.24 20.90
CA GLU A 34 7.62 8.43 21.60
C GLU A 34 7.92 6.94 21.50
N GLN A 35 8.58 6.51 20.43
CA GLN A 35 8.94 5.09 20.24
C GLN A 35 9.81 4.52 21.37
N LYS A 36 10.45 5.35 22.20
CA LYS A 36 11.28 4.89 23.34
C LYS A 36 10.45 4.16 24.41
N GLU A 37 9.16 4.49 24.52
CA GLU A 37 8.22 3.89 25.46
C GLU A 37 7.35 2.81 24.83
N MET A 38 7.52 2.55 23.52
CA MET A 38 6.72 1.58 22.76
C MET A 38 7.27 0.16 22.88
N THR A 39 6.38 -0.79 22.63
CA THR A 39 6.66 -2.21 22.52
C THR A 39 6.10 -2.77 21.20
N LYS A 40 6.37 -4.03 20.88
CA LYS A 40 5.76 -4.69 19.70
C LYS A 40 4.23 -4.78 19.73
N GLU A 41 3.62 -4.51 20.86
CA GLU A 41 2.16 -4.40 21.00
C GLU A 41 1.61 -3.00 20.71
N ASP A 42 2.49 -2.03 20.43
CA ASP A 42 2.14 -0.72 19.93
C ASP A 42 2.29 -0.68 18.41
N TYR A 43 1.40 0.03 17.73
CA TYR A 43 1.28 -0.03 16.27
C TYR A 43 1.53 1.32 15.63
N VAL A 44 2.23 1.29 14.49
CA VAL A 44 2.34 2.43 13.58
C VAL A 44 1.73 2.02 12.25
N VAL A 45 0.62 2.67 11.86
CA VAL A 45 -0.11 2.40 10.62
C VAL A 45 0.31 3.41 9.56
N ILE A 46 0.77 2.91 8.41
CA ILE A 46 1.11 3.72 7.23
C ILE A 46 -0.06 3.66 6.24
N CYS A 47 -0.62 4.82 5.91
CA CYS A 47 -1.77 4.95 5.01
C CYS A 47 -1.37 4.90 3.53
N GLY A 48 -0.70 3.82 3.13
CA GLY A 48 -0.30 3.53 1.74
C GLY A 48 1.06 4.11 1.37
N ASP A 49 1.48 3.78 0.16
CA ASP A 49 2.80 4.09 -0.39
C ASP A 49 3.93 3.80 0.63
N PHE A 50 3.84 2.57 1.18
CA PHE A 50 4.87 2.07 2.07
C PHE A 50 6.22 2.05 1.37
N GLY A 51 6.25 1.56 0.10
CA GLY A 51 7.42 1.55 -0.78
C GLY A 51 8.60 0.72 -0.27
N GLY A 52 8.41 -0.03 0.83
CA GLY A 52 9.43 -0.90 1.39
C GLY A 52 9.60 -2.23 0.63
N VAL A 53 8.65 -2.55 -0.25
CA VAL A 53 8.69 -3.72 -1.15
C VAL A 53 8.54 -3.20 -2.58
N TRP A 54 9.68 -2.97 -3.25
CA TRP A 54 9.71 -2.37 -4.58
C TRP A 54 10.54 -3.13 -5.60
N ALA A 55 11.69 -3.68 -5.19
CA ALA A 55 12.67 -4.28 -6.09
C ALA A 55 12.09 -5.39 -6.97
N THR A 56 12.41 -5.35 -8.26
CA THR A 56 12.13 -6.42 -9.22
C THR A 56 13.41 -7.12 -9.61
N ASN A 57 13.48 -8.44 -9.41
CA ASN A 57 14.57 -9.27 -9.87
C ASN A 57 14.05 -10.26 -10.91
N ARG A 58 14.67 -10.28 -12.10
CA ARG A 58 14.28 -11.14 -13.23
C ARG A 58 14.64 -12.62 -13.07
N LYS A 59 15.35 -12.99 -12.00
CA LYS A 59 15.85 -14.36 -11.79
C LYS A 59 15.30 -15.02 -10.56
N LYS A 60 14.94 -14.23 -9.53
CA LYS A 60 14.40 -14.76 -8.27
C LYS A 60 13.62 -13.70 -7.50
N VAL A 61 12.73 -14.18 -6.66
CA VAL A 61 11.92 -13.32 -5.77
C VAL A 61 12.74 -13.00 -4.54
N GLU A 62 13.44 -11.88 -4.55
CA GLU A 62 14.25 -11.44 -3.42
C GLU A 62 14.28 -9.92 -3.30
N GLU A 63 14.61 -9.48 -2.13
CA GLU A 63 14.92 -8.09 -1.81
C GLU A 63 16.31 -7.74 -2.36
N ASN A 64 16.47 -6.53 -2.87
CA ASN A 64 17.82 -6.02 -3.06
C ASN A 64 18.45 -5.66 -1.69
N ARG A 65 19.71 -5.26 -1.69
CA ARG A 65 20.46 -4.98 -0.45
C ARG A 65 19.88 -3.80 0.32
N ALA A 66 19.47 -2.74 -0.38
CA ALA A 66 18.94 -1.53 0.26
C ALA A 66 17.58 -1.81 0.92
N GLU A 67 16.69 -2.47 0.18
CA GLU A 67 15.39 -2.89 0.66
C GLU A 67 15.48 -3.80 1.89
N ARG A 68 16.34 -4.83 1.82
CA ARG A 68 16.59 -5.74 2.94
C ARG A 68 17.06 -4.99 4.19
N ASN A 69 18.05 -4.13 4.04
CA ASN A 69 18.57 -3.35 5.16
C ASN A 69 17.50 -2.44 5.78
N ALA A 70 16.66 -1.84 4.95
CA ALA A 70 15.59 -0.96 5.38
C ALA A 70 14.48 -1.73 6.13
N LEU A 71 14.06 -2.88 5.59
CA LEU A 71 13.06 -3.74 6.23
C LEU A 71 13.57 -4.36 7.54
N ASP A 72 14.83 -4.80 7.57
CA ASP A 72 15.48 -5.34 8.79
C ASP A 72 15.68 -4.24 9.86
N TRP A 73 15.91 -3.00 9.44
CA TRP A 73 15.96 -1.87 10.36
C TRP A 73 14.56 -1.57 10.92
N LEU A 74 13.53 -1.62 10.09
CA LEU A 74 12.15 -1.40 10.51
C LEU A 74 11.68 -2.52 11.47
N GLU A 75 12.05 -3.79 11.19
CA GLU A 75 11.77 -4.91 12.08
C GLU A 75 12.36 -4.73 13.49
N LYS A 76 13.51 -4.06 13.60
CA LYS A 76 14.17 -3.77 14.90
C LYS A 76 13.53 -2.64 15.69
N LYS A 77 12.54 -1.93 15.13
CA LYS A 77 11.80 -0.90 15.86
C LYS A 77 11.04 -1.51 17.03
N PRO A 78 10.81 -0.77 18.12
CA PRO A 78 10.09 -1.30 19.27
C PRO A 78 8.60 -1.56 19.00
N PHE A 79 8.04 -0.99 17.95
CA PHE A 79 6.64 -1.12 17.56
C PHE A 79 6.44 -2.11 16.40
N THR A 80 5.20 -2.51 16.17
CA THR A 80 4.78 -3.24 14.97
C THR A 80 4.32 -2.24 13.90
N THR A 81 4.87 -2.37 12.69
CA THR A 81 4.48 -1.57 11.52
C THR A 81 3.35 -2.27 10.78
N LEU A 82 2.25 -1.55 10.61
CA LEU A 82 1.13 -1.95 9.76
C LEU A 82 1.07 -1.00 8.55
N PHE A 83 0.66 -1.48 7.39
CA PHE A 83 0.38 -0.59 6.27
C PHE A 83 -0.77 -1.10 5.41
N VAL A 84 -1.53 -0.19 4.81
CA VAL A 84 -2.35 -0.50 3.66
C VAL A 84 -1.51 -0.26 2.40
N PRO A 85 -1.65 -1.04 1.32
CA PRO A 85 -0.88 -0.78 0.10
C PRO A 85 -1.36 0.49 -0.61
N GLY A 86 -0.43 1.24 -1.23
CA GLY A 86 -0.71 2.37 -2.10
C GLY A 86 -0.53 2.03 -3.58
N ASN A 87 -0.26 3.03 -4.42
CA ASN A 87 0.09 2.79 -5.83
C ASN A 87 1.61 2.59 -6.03
N HIS A 88 2.44 2.99 -5.07
CA HIS A 88 3.88 2.76 -5.10
C HIS A 88 4.28 1.48 -4.37
N GLU A 89 3.77 0.32 -4.86
CA GLU A 89 4.02 -1.00 -4.28
C GLU A 89 4.31 -2.05 -5.36
N ASN A 90 5.23 -2.98 -5.08
CA ASN A 90 5.39 -4.18 -5.91
C ASN A 90 4.35 -5.24 -5.53
N TYR A 91 3.18 -5.13 -6.13
CA TYR A 91 2.06 -6.03 -5.86
C TYR A 91 2.36 -7.49 -6.22
N ASP A 92 3.19 -7.74 -7.24
CA ASP A 92 3.57 -9.11 -7.59
C ASP A 92 4.28 -9.80 -6.42
N ARG A 93 5.11 -9.07 -5.68
CA ARG A 93 5.75 -9.59 -4.48
C ARG A 93 4.84 -9.57 -3.26
N LEU A 94 3.96 -8.57 -3.14
CA LEU A 94 3.06 -8.45 -1.98
C LEU A 94 1.94 -9.49 -2.03
N THR A 95 1.16 -9.51 -3.10
CA THR A 95 -0.09 -10.30 -3.18
C THR A 95 -0.07 -11.39 -4.24
N GLY A 96 1.00 -11.46 -5.01
CA GLY A 96 1.20 -12.41 -6.09
C GLY A 96 0.90 -11.85 -7.47
N CYS A 97 1.73 -12.23 -8.44
CA CYS A 97 1.58 -11.84 -9.84
C CYS A 97 0.31 -12.47 -10.43
N ARG A 98 -0.56 -11.63 -10.99
CA ARG A 98 -1.83 -12.05 -11.61
C ARG A 98 -1.75 -12.07 -13.15
N ASP A 99 -0.68 -11.57 -13.75
CA ASP A 99 -0.47 -11.60 -15.21
C ASP A 99 0.41 -12.78 -15.63
N GLU A 100 -0.21 -13.90 -15.98
CA GLU A 100 0.51 -15.09 -16.47
C GLU A 100 1.28 -14.81 -17.76
N ARG A 101 0.82 -13.91 -18.64
CA ARG A 101 1.55 -13.54 -19.85
C ARG A 101 2.88 -12.87 -19.49
N LEU A 102 2.88 -12.07 -18.43
CA LEU A 102 4.10 -11.43 -17.93
C LEU A 102 5.08 -12.45 -17.37
N LEU A 103 4.62 -13.43 -16.59
CA LEU A 103 5.44 -14.51 -16.03
C LEU A 103 6.06 -15.41 -17.13
N GLU A 104 5.36 -15.57 -18.24
CA GLU A 104 5.85 -16.37 -19.38
C GLU A 104 6.62 -15.55 -20.44
N SER A 105 6.71 -14.21 -20.23
CA SER A 105 7.42 -13.31 -21.15
C SER A 105 8.95 -13.40 -21.01
N TRP A 106 9.64 -12.76 -21.95
CA TRP A 106 11.10 -12.61 -21.93
C TRP A 106 11.63 -11.95 -20.64
N LEU A 107 10.79 -11.18 -19.93
CA LEU A 107 11.18 -10.52 -18.66
C LEU A 107 11.61 -11.54 -17.62
N TYR A 108 10.88 -12.65 -17.52
CA TYR A 108 11.11 -13.72 -16.54
C TYR A 108 11.55 -15.05 -17.17
N GLU A 109 12.05 -15.06 -18.44
CA GLU A 109 12.49 -16.29 -19.11
C GLU A 109 13.61 -17.04 -18.35
N LYS A 110 14.44 -16.30 -17.59
CA LYS A 110 15.56 -16.86 -16.79
C LYS A 110 15.19 -17.13 -15.35
N MET A 111 13.93 -16.90 -14.96
CA MET A 111 13.44 -17.20 -13.62
C MET A 111 13.07 -18.68 -13.50
N PRO A 112 13.65 -19.42 -12.54
CA PRO A 112 13.30 -20.81 -12.31
C PRO A 112 11.81 -21.01 -11.99
N PRO A 113 11.22 -22.17 -12.31
CA PRO A 113 9.79 -22.44 -12.04
C PRO A 113 9.39 -22.24 -10.57
N GLU A 114 10.25 -22.63 -9.63
CA GLU A 114 10.01 -22.46 -8.18
C GLU A 114 10.01 -20.98 -7.77
N GLU A 115 10.76 -20.13 -8.43
CA GLU A 115 10.75 -18.68 -8.17
C GLU A 115 9.51 -18.00 -8.81
N LYS A 116 9.09 -18.45 -10.01
CA LYS A 116 7.83 -18.02 -10.62
C LYS A 116 6.65 -18.37 -9.71
N GLU A 117 6.68 -19.57 -9.09
CA GLU A 117 5.63 -19.97 -8.16
C GLU A 117 5.61 -19.10 -6.90
N LYS A 118 6.77 -18.73 -6.35
CA LYS A 118 6.84 -17.74 -5.26
C LYS A 118 6.24 -16.38 -5.68
N LEU A 119 6.52 -15.94 -6.91
CA LEU A 119 5.98 -14.68 -7.42
C LEU A 119 4.45 -14.75 -7.62
N ARG A 120 3.89 -15.94 -7.97
CA ARG A 120 2.43 -16.15 -8.00
C ARG A 120 1.77 -16.07 -6.63
N GLN A 121 2.47 -16.47 -5.58
CA GLN A 121 1.93 -16.52 -4.21
C GLN A 121 2.08 -15.18 -3.47
N GLY A 122 3.13 -14.43 -3.75
CA GLY A 122 3.52 -13.24 -2.99
C GLY A 122 3.99 -13.58 -1.57
N TYR A 123 4.04 -12.59 -0.70
CA TYR A 123 4.36 -12.77 0.71
C TYR A 123 3.33 -13.66 1.42
N PRO A 124 3.75 -14.45 2.45
CA PRO A 124 2.85 -15.32 3.19
C PRO A 124 1.63 -14.57 3.75
N ARG A 125 0.45 -15.15 3.55
CA ARG A 125 -0.82 -14.65 4.09
C ARG A 125 -1.10 -15.32 5.44
N MET A 126 -1.53 -14.54 6.42
CA MET A 126 -1.83 -15.03 7.76
C MET A 126 -3.10 -14.37 8.30
N ALA A 127 -3.92 -15.14 9.05
CA ALA A 127 -5.00 -14.57 9.84
C ALA A 127 -4.41 -13.79 11.03
N TRP A 128 -4.88 -12.56 11.26
CA TRP A 128 -4.36 -11.69 12.29
C TRP A 128 -5.46 -10.73 12.78
N HIS A 129 -5.74 -10.71 14.07
CA HIS A 129 -6.68 -9.78 14.72
C HIS A 129 -8.06 -9.65 14.05
N GLY A 130 -8.61 -10.74 13.52
CA GLY A 130 -9.92 -10.80 12.87
C GLY A 130 -9.93 -10.62 11.35
N GLY A 131 -8.82 -10.14 10.77
CA GLY A 131 -8.60 -10.03 9.34
C GLY A 131 -7.42 -10.87 8.85
N HIS A 132 -6.85 -10.49 7.70
CA HIS A 132 -5.69 -11.13 7.08
C HIS A 132 -4.59 -10.14 6.78
N VAL A 133 -3.35 -10.57 6.93
CA VAL A 133 -2.16 -9.76 6.63
C VAL A 133 -1.20 -10.52 5.72
N ARG A 134 -0.37 -9.77 4.97
CA ARG A 134 0.84 -10.31 4.35
C ARG A 134 2.02 -10.03 5.26
N VAL A 135 2.80 -11.07 5.53
CA VAL A 135 3.91 -11.00 6.49
C VAL A 135 5.21 -10.68 5.75
N ILE A 136 5.62 -9.41 5.79
CA ILE A 136 6.88 -8.95 5.18
C ILE A 136 8.05 -9.24 6.12
N ARG A 137 7.84 -8.97 7.40
CA ARG A 137 8.68 -9.35 8.55
C ARG A 137 7.74 -9.70 9.71
N PRO A 138 8.21 -10.37 10.77
CA PRO A 138 7.36 -10.70 11.93
C PRO A 138 6.58 -9.51 12.50
N SER A 139 7.13 -8.28 12.41
CA SER A 139 6.47 -7.06 12.87
C SER A 139 6.36 -5.97 11.78
N VAL A 140 6.35 -6.37 10.50
CA VAL A 140 6.03 -5.49 9.37
C VAL A 140 4.96 -6.19 8.53
N LEU A 141 3.73 -5.75 8.64
CA LEU A 141 2.55 -6.45 8.15
C LEU A 141 1.74 -5.56 7.21
N MET A 142 1.39 -6.07 6.04
CA MET A 142 0.44 -5.42 5.14
C MET A 142 -0.99 -5.87 5.50
N LEU A 143 -1.85 -4.92 5.78
CA LEU A 143 -3.28 -5.17 5.98
C LEU A 143 -3.96 -5.45 4.63
N GLU A 144 -4.69 -6.56 4.51
CA GLU A 144 -5.40 -6.86 3.26
C GLU A 144 -6.63 -5.98 3.09
N ARG A 145 -6.98 -5.71 1.84
CA ARG A 145 -8.11 -4.87 1.46
C ARG A 145 -9.44 -5.47 1.93
N GLY A 146 -10.26 -4.64 2.54
CA GLY A 146 -11.63 -4.99 2.90
C GLY A 146 -11.78 -5.74 4.21
N ASP A 147 -10.70 -6.05 4.91
CA ASP A 147 -10.77 -6.68 6.22
C ASP A 147 -11.02 -5.66 7.34
N ILE A 148 -11.67 -6.15 8.40
CA ILE A 148 -11.85 -5.41 9.66
C ILE A 148 -11.03 -6.11 10.75
N PHE A 149 -10.16 -5.35 11.38
CA PHE A 149 -9.25 -5.81 12.43
C PHE A 149 -9.71 -5.30 13.80
N THR A 150 -9.42 -6.05 14.85
CA THR A 150 -9.58 -5.56 16.22
C THR A 150 -8.20 -5.29 16.82
N ILE A 151 -7.80 -4.02 16.88
CA ILE A 151 -6.50 -3.58 17.37
C ILE A 151 -6.72 -2.71 18.62
N ASP A 152 -6.18 -3.12 19.75
CA ASP A 152 -6.38 -2.45 21.05
C ASP A 152 -7.87 -2.21 21.40
N GLY A 153 -8.72 -3.22 21.10
CA GLY A 153 -10.16 -3.11 21.30
C GLY A 153 -10.87 -2.18 20.32
N LYS A 154 -10.15 -1.60 19.33
CA LYS A 154 -10.69 -0.73 18.29
C LYS A 154 -10.94 -1.53 17.02
N SER A 155 -12.11 -1.33 16.42
CA SER A 155 -12.42 -1.83 15.08
C SER A 155 -11.73 -0.97 14.02
N CYS A 156 -10.94 -1.61 13.15
CA CYS A 156 -10.13 -0.95 12.14
C CYS A 156 -10.43 -1.52 10.76
N PHE A 157 -11.06 -0.77 9.88
CA PHE A 157 -11.24 -1.16 8.49
C PHE A 157 -10.06 -0.71 7.63
N ALA A 158 -9.53 -1.60 6.81
CA ALA A 158 -8.38 -1.34 5.94
C ALA A 158 -8.75 -1.50 4.45
N PHE A 159 -8.42 -0.49 3.62
CA PHE A 159 -8.64 -0.59 2.17
C PHE A 159 -7.61 0.24 1.40
N GLY A 160 -6.53 -0.42 0.95
CA GLY A 160 -5.47 0.23 0.19
C GLY A 160 -5.74 0.33 -1.32
N GLY A 161 -4.87 1.06 -1.99
CA GLY A 161 -4.86 1.30 -3.43
C GLY A 161 -5.14 2.74 -3.78
N ALA A 162 -4.61 3.14 -4.94
CA ALA A 162 -4.89 4.39 -5.63
C ALA A 162 -4.47 4.25 -7.09
N ARG A 163 -5.03 5.06 -7.96
CA ARG A 163 -4.60 5.15 -9.36
C ARG A 163 -3.34 6.00 -9.47
N SER A 164 -2.29 5.45 -10.07
CA SER A 164 -1.08 6.20 -10.41
C SER A 164 -1.41 7.34 -11.39
N HIS A 165 -0.86 8.52 -11.12
CA HIS A 165 -0.99 9.70 -11.99
C HIS A 165 0.14 9.82 -13.01
N ASP A 166 1.20 9.05 -12.87
CA ASP A 166 2.39 9.06 -13.73
C ASP A 166 2.34 8.00 -14.85
N ILE A 167 1.14 7.58 -15.23
CA ILE A 167 0.83 6.68 -16.35
C ILE A 167 0.00 7.35 -17.44
N MET A 168 0.02 8.68 -17.51
CA MET A 168 -0.85 9.42 -18.45
C MET A 168 -0.54 9.12 -19.92
N ASP A 169 0.69 8.76 -20.26
CA ASP A 169 1.10 8.35 -21.60
C ASP A 169 1.10 6.81 -21.78
N GLY A 170 0.60 6.09 -20.77
CA GLY A 170 0.34 4.66 -20.81
C GLY A 170 1.29 3.80 -20.00
N VAL A 171 0.99 2.52 -20.02
CA VAL A 171 1.81 1.46 -19.41
C VAL A 171 2.26 0.51 -20.51
N LEU A 172 3.55 0.21 -20.56
CA LEU A 172 4.10 -0.81 -21.44
C LEU A 172 4.15 -2.15 -20.71
N ASN A 173 3.52 -3.16 -21.30
CA ASN A 173 3.63 -4.52 -20.77
C ASN A 173 4.73 -5.30 -21.54
N PRO A 174 5.77 -5.78 -20.86
CA PRO A 174 6.80 -6.62 -21.48
C PRO A 174 6.25 -7.82 -22.26
N ALA A 175 5.11 -8.37 -21.84
CA ALA A 175 4.45 -9.50 -22.51
C ALA A 175 3.90 -9.18 -23.91
N ASP A 176 3.73 -7.91 -24.27
CA ASP A 176 3.26 -7.49 -25.58
C ASP A 176 4.39 -7.45 -26.62
N TYR A 177 5.63 -7.73 -26.22
CA TYR A 177 6.82 -7.67 -27.07
C TYR A 177 7.51 -9.04 -27.12
N PRO A 178 7.95 -9.49 -28.29
CA PRO A 178 8.57 -10.82 -28.44
C PRO A 178 9.94 -10.96 -27.76
N ASN A 179 10.61 -9.85 -27.44
CA ASN A 179 11.93 -9.85 -26.80
C ASN A 179 12.28 -8.47 -26.22
N GLU A 180 13.35 -8.44 -25.41
CA GLU A 180 13.84 -7.22 -24.76
C GLU A 180 14.20 -6.11 -25.75
N ARG A 181 14.80 -6.46 -26.91
CA ARG A 181 15.22 -5.47 -27.92
C ARG A 181 14.02 -4.69 -28.50
N SER A 182 12.94 -5.39 -28.83
CA SER A 182 11.73 -4.74 -29.36
C SER A 182 11.03 -3.91 -28.30
N PHE A 183 11.03 -4.38 -27.05
CA PHE A 183 10.53 -3.61 -25.91
C PHE A 183 11.34 -2.33 -25.69
N GLN A 184 12.68 -2.42 -25.63
CA GLN A 184 13.55 -1.25 -25.42
C GLN A 184 13.40 -0.21 -26.52
N LYS A 185 13.19 -0.62 -27.77
CA LYS A 185 12.88 0.30 -28.87
C LYS A 185 11.59 1.06 -28.59
N ALA A 186 10.51 0.37 -28.27
CA ALA A 186 9.21 0.98 -27.98
C ALA A 186 9.25 1.89 -26.73
N TYR A 187 10.01 1.47 -25.71
CA TYR A 187 10.22 2.26 -24.50
C TYR A 187 10.99 3.56 -24.80
N SER A 188 12.09 3.48 -25.57
CA SER A 188 12.90 4.66 -25.91
C SER A 188 12.15 5.69 -26.74
N GLU A 189 11.24 5.25 -27.62
CA GLU A 189 10.39 6.13 -28.43
C GLU A 189 9.38 6.93 -27.59
N ARG A 190 9.08 6.48 -26.36
CA ARG A 190 8.08 7.05 -25.45
C ARG A 190 8.68 7.57 -24.13
N SER A 191 9.99 7.44 -23.90
CA SER A 191 10.66 7.70 -22.62
C SER A 191 10.58 9.15 -22.11
N TYR A 192 10.13 10.08 -22.93
CA TYR A 192 9.90 11.49 -22.56
C TYR A 192 8.52 11.74 -21.93
N GLY A 193 7.65 10.72 -21.91
CA GLY A 193 6.31 10.77 -21.34
C GLY A 193 6.21 10.19 -19.93
N MET A 194 5.02 10.34 -19.35
CA MET A 194 4.63 9.68 -18.08
C MET A 194 4.27 8.22 -18.35
N ILE A 195 5.30 7.37 -18.55
CA ILE A 195 5.17 5.96 -18.89
C ILE A 195 5.74 5.09 -17.79
N ARG A 196 5.01 4.04 -17.45
CA ARG A 196 5.46 3.00 -16.54
C ARG A 196 5.53 1.64 -17.23
N VAL A 197 6.15 0.68 -16.56
CA VAL A 197 6.35 -0.68 -17.08
C VAL A 197 5.68 -1.68 -16.14
N SER A 198 4.76 -2.47 -16.70
CA SER A 198 4.04 -3.51 -15.95
C SER A 198 5.02 -4.53 -15.35
N GLY A 199 4.84 -4.84 -14.06
CA GLY A 199 5.69 -5.76 -13.29
C GLY A 199 7.09 -5.24 -12.96
N VAL A 200 7.39 -3.96 -13.25
CA VAL A 200 8.68 -3.33 -12.98
C VAL A 200 8.53 -2.02 -12.20
N SER A 201 7.64 -1.14 -12.63
CA SER A 201 7.40 0.17 -12.02
C SER A 201 5.92 0.53 -11.92
N TRP A 202 5.06 -0.41 -12.27
CA TRP A 202 3.61 -0.29 -12.15
C TRP A 202 2.95 -1.66 -12.12
N TRP A 203 1.87 -1.79 -11.37
CA TRP A 203 1.09 -3.01 -11.21
C TRP A 203 -0.40 -2.70 -11.27
N ALA A 204 -1.14 -3.43 -12.10
CA ALA A 204 -2.60 -3.23 -12.24
C ALA A 204 -3.36 -3.42 -10.92
N GLN A 205 -2.77 -4.17 -9.99
CA GLN A 205 -3.32 -4.41 -8.66
C GLN A 205 -3.30 -3.15 -7.76
N GLU A 206 -2.68 -2.03 -8.18
CA GLU A 206 -2.84 -0.75 -7.46
C GLU A 206 -4.33 -0.38 -7.35
N MET A 207 -5.11 -0.68 -8.39
CA MET A 207 -6.56 -0.55 -8.36
C MET A 207 -7.21 -1.85 -7.88
N PRO A 208 -8.17 -1.77 -6.95
CA PRO A 208 -8.90 -2.95 -6.49
C PRO A 208 -9.81 -3.51 -7.58
N THR A 209 -10.00 -4.83 -7.56
CA THR A 209 -11.01 -5.47 -8.40
C THR A 209 -12.42 -5.23 -7.83
N LYS A 210 -13.45 -5.50 -8.67
CA LYS A 210 -14.85 -5.43 -8.20
C LYS A 210 -15.14 -6.42 -7.08
N GLU A 211 -14.50 -7.59 -7.12
CA GLU A 211 -14.61 -8.62 -6.09
C GLU A 211 -13.99 -8.16 -4.76
N GLU A 212 -12.83 -7.49 -4.80
CA GLU A 212 -12.19 -6.92 -3.61
C GLU A 212 -13.06 -5.79 -3.01
N MET A 213 -13.65 -4.94 -3.86
CA MET A 213 -14.57 -3.88 -3.42
C MET A 213 -15.85 -4.47 -2.79
N GLU A 214 -16.44 -5.49 -3.42
CA GLU A 214 -17.63 -6.14 -2.87
C GLU A 214 -17.34 -6.91 -1.59
N TYR A 215 -16.17 -7.56 -1.49
CA TYR A 215 -15.72 -8.20 -0.26
C TYR A 215 -15.66 -7.21 0.91
N GLY A 216 -15.00 -6.05 0.71
CA GLY A 216 -14.92 -5.01 1.75
C GLY A 216 -16.28 -4.48 2.15
N ARG A 217 -17.17 -4.22 1.18
CA ARG A 217 -18.55 -3.80 1.43
C ARG A 217 -19.34 -4.80 2.25
N ASN A 218 -19.21 -6.10 1.92
CA ASN A 218 -19.90 -7.17 2.63
C ASN A 218 -19.41 -7.31 4.07
N ASN A 219 -18.10 -7.14 4.32
CA ASN A 219 -17.53 -7.16 5.66
C ASN A 219 -18.05 -5.97 6.50
N ILE A 220 -18.11 -4.77 5.94
CA ILE A 220 -18.72 -3.62 6.60
C ILE A 220 -20.18 -3.88 6.93
N ARG A 221 -20.98 -4.33 5.96
CA ARG A 221 -22.40 -4.64 6.18
C ARG A 221 -22.61 -5.72 7.24
N ALA A 222 -21.75 -6.73 7.26
CA ALA A 222 -21.81 -7.79 8.29
C ALA A 222 -21.47 -7.22 9.68
N PHE A 223 -20.43 -6.41 9.77
CA PHE A 223 -19.99 -5.79 11.03
C PHE A 223 -21.04 -4.84 11.59
N MET A 224 -21.62 -3.98 10.76
CA MET A 224 -22.63 -2.99 11.15
C MET A 224 -23.96 -3.61 11.63
N LYS A 225 -24.20 -4.93 11.42
CA LYS A 225 -25.36 -5.61 12.00
C LYS A 225 -25.29 -5.72 13.52
N THR A 226 -24.09 -5.71 14.10
CA THR A 226 -23.85 -5.94 15.53
C THR A 226 -23.09 -4.80 16.21
N HIS A 227 -22.58 -3.83 15.44
CA HIS A 227 -21.81 -2.68 15.91
C HIS A 227 -22.44 -1.38 15.35
N GLN A 228 -22.27 -0.29 16.09
CA GLN A 228 -22.83 1.02 15.71
C GLN A 228 -21.91 1.79 14.77
N GLU A 229 -20.59 1.64 14.93
CA GLU A 229 -19.57 2.33 14.13
C GLU A 229 -18.31 1.49 13.98
N ILE A 230 -17.49 1.84 13.00
CA ILE A 230 -16.10 1.40 12.88
C ILE A 230 -15.22 2.49 13.49
N ASP A 231 -14.41 2.17 14.50
CA ASP A 231 -13.61 3.18 15.20
C ASP A 231 -12.62 3.91 14.28
N LEU A 232 -11.89 3.16 13.44
CA LEU A 232 -10.83 3.69 12.59
C LEU A 232 -10.93 3.11 11.17
N VAL A 233 -10.74 3.97 10.18
CA VAL A 233 -10.67 3.59 8.77
C VAL A 233 -9.32 4.02 8.21
N PHE A 234 -8.61 3.10 7.59
CA PHE A 234 -7.32 3.33 6.94
C PHE A 234 -7.43 3.04 5.46
N THR A 235 -7.28 4.07 4.62
CA THR A 235 -7.20 3.91 3.17
C THR A 235 -5.95 4.60 2.64
N HIS A 236 -5.60 4.35 1.37
CA HIS A 236 -4.56 5.14 0.74
C HIS A 236 -5.16 6.33 0.01
N ASP A 237 -6.12 6.12 -0.88
CA ASP A 237 -6.81 7.23 -1.52
C ASP A 237 -8.06 7.66 -0.74
N ALA A 238 -8.66 8.78 -1.12
CA ALA A 238 -9.76 9.45 -0.44
C ALA A 238 -11.11 9.23 -1.14
N PRO A 239 -12.23 9.32 -0.40
CA PRO A 239 -13.57 9.42 -1.00
C PRO A 239 -13.70 10.59 -1.98
N THR A 240 -14.58 10.45 -2.98
CA THR A 240 -14.85 11.45 -4.02
C THR A 240 -15.11 12.85 -3.48
N SER A 241 -15.95 12.97 -2.44
CA SER A 241 -16.27 14.26 -1.84
C SER A 241 -15.07 14.93 -1.16
N HIS A 242 -14.16 14.14 -0.58
CA HIS A 242 -12.95 14.65 0.05
C HIS A 242 -11.95 15.16 -1.00
N LYS A 243 -11.70 14.39 -2.06
CA LYS A 243 -10.85 14.84 -3.19
C LYS A 243 -11.40 16.11 -3.83
N THR A 244 -12.70 16.15 -4.05
CA THR A 244 -13.37 17.33 -4.62
C THR A 244 -13.24 18.55 -3.72
N TYR A 245 -13.45 18.40 -2.40
CA TYR A 245 -13.26 19.47 -1.41
C TYR A 245 -11.82 20.00 -1.38
N LEU A 246 -10.84 19.10 -1.56
CA LEU A 246 -9.43 19.46 -1.63
C LEU A 246 -9.01 20.09 -2.97
N GLY A 247 -9.93 20.15 -3.95
CA GLY A 247 -9.69 20.76 -5.27
C GLY A 247 -9.18 19.80 -6.34
N TYR A 248 -9.09 18.49 -6.05
CA TYR A 248 -8.71 17.47 -7.02
C TYR A 248 -9.90 17.13 -7.92
N ARG A 249 -9.64 16.94 -9.22
CA ARG A 249 -10.68 16.64 -10.24
C ARG A 249 -10.56 15.23 -10.81
N ASN A 250 -9.44 14.58 -10.60
CA ASN A 250 -9.20 13.21 -11.08
C ASN A 250 -9.88 12.23 -10.10
N ILE A 251 -11.11 11.89 -10.40
CA ILE A 251 -11.93 10.95 -9.65
C ILE A 251 -12.03 9.65 -10.44
N ASP A 252 -11.95 8.54 -9.78
CA ASP A 252 -12.05 7.21 -10.37
C ASP A 252 -12.99 6.27 -9.58
N GLU A 253 -13.10 5.03 -10.04
CA GLU A 253 -13.98 4.02 -9.47
C GLU A 253 -13.67 3.67 -8.02
N LEU A 254 -12.40 3.81 -7.59
CA LEU A 254 -12.03 3.60 -6.18
C LEU A 254 -12.53 4.74 -5.30
N ASN A 255 -12.38 5.99 -5.76
CA ASN A 255 -12.90 7.14 -5.01
C ASN A 255 -14.41 7.06 -4.82
N ASP A 256 -15.14 6.67 -5.88
CA ASP A 256 -16.60 6.50 -5.82
C ASP A 256 -17.00 5.32 -4.92
N TYR A 257 -16.21 4.23 -4.92
CA TYR A 257 -16.40 3.13 -3.99
C TYR A 257 -16.20 3.60 -2.53
N LEU A 258 -15.11 4.29 -2.22
CA LEU A 258 -14.86 4.82 -0.88
C LEU A 258 -15.94 5.80 -0.44
N GLU A 259 -16.43 6.64 -1.37
CA GLU A 259 -17.59 7.52 -1.10
C GLU A 259 -18.85 6.72 -0.77
N SER A 260 -19.10 5.64 -1.49
CA SER A 260 -20.26 4.79 -1.19
C SER A 260 -20.16 4.12 0.17
N LEU A 261 -18.96 3.66 0.58
CA LEU A 261 -18.74 3.12 1.92
C LEU A 261 -18.96 4.18 3.00
N ARG A 262 -18.48 5.40 2.78
CA ARG A 262 -18.70 6.55 3.69
C ARG A 262 -20.17 6.81 3.95
N ASN A 263 -21.02 6.55 2.96
CA ASN A 263 -22.47 6.73 3.07
C ASN A 263 -23.20 5.49 3.64
N GLU A 264 -22.52 4.34 3.71
CA GLU A 264 -23.09 3.07 4.20
C GLU A 264 -22.70 2.73 5.63
N MET A 265 -21.70 3.41 6.23
CA MET A 265 -21.21 3.10 7.58
C MET A 265 -21.03 4.36 8.42
N GLU A 266 -21.24 4.23 9.73
CA GLU A 266 -20.77 5.19 10.71
C GLU A 266 -19.32 4.86 11.07
N TYR A 267 -18.48 5.90 11.29
CA TYR A 267 -17.07 5.72 11.66
C TYR A 267 -16.56 6.84 12.59
N GLY A 268 -15.62 6.47 13.44
CA GLY A 268 -14.98 7.40 14.36
C GLY A 268 -14.01 8.35 13.65
N ARG A 269 -12.95 7.82 13.03
CA ARG A 269 -11.96 8.59 12.26
C ARG A 269 -11.53 7.84 11.01
N TRP A 270 -11.31 8.60 9.92
CA TRP A 270 -10.82 8.08 8.64
C TRP A 270 -9.50 8.75 8.26
N PHE A 271 -8.45 7.94 8.07
CA PHE A 271 -7.12 8.38 7.67
C PHE A 271 -6.81 7.93 6.25
N TYR A 272 -6.22 8.80 5.45
CA TYR A 272 -5.77 8.50 4.09
C TYR A 272 -4.55 9.33 3.71
N GLY A 273 -3.71 8.82 2.78
CA GLY A 273 -2.51 9.44 2.24
C GLY A 273 -2.68 9.97 0.82
N HIS A 274 -1.78 9.56 -0.08
CA HIS A 274 -1.77 9.77 -1.53
C HIS A 274 -1.61 11.23 -2.00
N LEU A 275 -2.21 12.17 -1.32
CA LEU A 275 -2.25 13.58 -1.76
C LEU A 275 -1.13 14.44 -1.14
N HIS A 276 -0.20 13.84 -0.39
CA HIS A 276 1.00 14.44 0.18
C HIS A 276 0.74 15.77 0.94
N ASP A 277 -0.29 15.80 1.76
CA ASP A 277 -0.62 16.95 2.61
C ASP A 277 -1.04 16.48 4.01
N ASN A 278 -0.95 17.36 4.99
CA ASN A 278 -1.45 17.13 6.35
C ASN A 278 -2.60 18.08 6.58
N ARG A 279 -3.81 17.54 6.51
CA ARG A 279 -5.02 18.36 6.61
C ARG A 279 -6.17 17.62 7.27
N ARG A 280 -6.84 18.26 8.18
CA ARG A 280 -8.15 17.80 8.64
C ARG A 280 -9.20 18.17 7.59
N VAL A 281 -9.85 17.14 7.06
CA VAL A 281 -10.91 17.25 6.06
C VAL A 281 -12.24 16.93 6.73
N PHE A 282 -13.11 17.92 6.90
CA PHE A 282 -14.30 17.80 7.74
C PHE A 282 -13.96 17.45 9.21
N ALA A 283 -14.93 16.92 9.98
CA ALA A 283 -14.75 16.74 11.41
C ALA A 283 -13.78 15.62 11.80
N ASN A 284 -13.87 14.46 11.13
CA ASN A 284 -13.22 13.22 11.54
C ASN A 284 -12.44 12.52 10.41
N ASN A 285 -12.15 13.24 9.33
CA ASN A 285 -11.36 12.74 8.20
C ASN A 285 -10.02 13.47 8.17
N ILE A 286 -8.95 12.71 8.00
CA ILE A 286 -7.59 13.21 8.15
C ILE A 286 -6.77 12.74 6.95
N LEU A 287 -6.42 13.70 6.09
CA LEU A 287 -5.36 13.54 5.11
C LEU A 287 -4.03 13.65 5.86
N ILE A 288 -3.19 12.64 5.72
CA ILE A 288 -1.94 12.55 6.48
C ILE A 288 -0.78 12.22 5.55
N TYR A 289 0.34 12.86 5.76
CA TYR A 289 1.58 12.66 5.02
C TYR A 289 2.75 12.35 5.97
N GLU A 290 3.65 13.33 6.23
CA GLU A 290 4.85 13.08 7.02
C GLU A 290 4.64 13.10 8.54
N GLN A 291 3.52 13.59 9.02
CA GLN A 291 3.21 13.61 10.44
C GLN A 291 2.95 12.20 10.99
N ILE A 292 3.28 12.01 12.26
CA ILE A 292 2.90 10.83 13.03
C ILE A 292 1.90 11.26 14.08
N LEU A 293 0.67 10.78 13.99
CA LEU A 293 -0.40 11.14 14.89
C LEU A 293 -0.73 9.98 15.84
N ARG A 294 -0.73 10.24 17.15
CA ARG A 294 -1.27 9.27 18.10
C ARG A 294 -2.80 9.27 18.01
N VAL A 295 -3.37 8.09 17.88
CA VAL A 295 -4.82 7.91 17.70
C VAL A 295 -5.49 7.39 18.97
N CYS A 296 -4.83 6.55 19.73
CA CYS A 296 -5.23 6.06 21.05
C CYS A 296 -4.00 5.64 21.87
#